data_c892bc9dd9c7e1a48996c978787943be
#
_entry.id   c892bc9dd9c7e1a48996c978787943be
#
_cell.length_a   1.000
_cell.length_b   1.000
_cell.length_c   1.000
_cell.angle_alpha   90.00
_cell.angle_beta   90.00
_cell.angle_gamma   90.00
#
_symmetry.space_group_name_H-M   'P 1'
#
loop_
_entity.id
_entity.type
_entity.pdbx_description
1 polymer ?
#
loop_
_entity_poly.entity_id
_entity_poly.type
_entity_poly.pdbx_seq_one_letter_code
_entity_poly.pdbx_strand_id
1 'polypeptide(L)'
;IEGDITTLYPFRKYKFKKVRTKYRSLTVDELRMLRDYPCSKEQKKYVDLFFLMFYLIGINAADLLPAKKNQVYKGRLEYDRAKTGKPYSIKIEPEAQALIDKYKGTEHLLYFCDTFKTYEYVLHRLGKMLKSIGPYTIEKHGKKTITPLFPDISQYWCRHTWATLAGELDIPKETIAAAMGHDMGNPTTAIYINFNQKKVDEANRKIIDFLNEK
;
A
#
# COMPACT_ATOMS: atom_id res chain seq x y z
N ILE A 1 18.90 0.68 39.14
CA ILE A 1 20.36 0.40 39.16
C ILE A 1 20.80 0.48 37.71
N GLU A 2 21.16 1.68 37.25
CA GLU A 2 21.81 1.90 35.97
C GLU A 2 23.29 1.51 36.15
N GLY A 3 23.64 0.32 35.67
CA GLY A 3 25.01 -0.08 35.53
C GLY A 3 25.53 0.35 34.18
N ASP A 4 26.33 1.41 34.12
CA ASP A 4 27.16 1.74 32.97
C ASP A 4 28.09 0.57 32.67
N ILE A 5 27.71 -0.27 31.71
CA ILE A 5 28.47 -1.47 31.32
C ILE A 5 29.78 -1.10 30.61
N THR A 6 29.89 0.13 30.09
CA THR A 6 31.12 0.62 29.46
C THR A 6 31.18 2.15 29.40
N THR A 7 32.33 2.74 29.65
CA THR A 7 32.64 4.16 29.40
C THR A 7 33.00 4.43 27.94
N LEU A 8 33.09 3.38 27.12
CA LEU A 8 33.41 3.47 25.70
C LEU A 8 32.10 3.57 24.89
N TYR A 9 31.91 4.66 24.17
CA TYR A 9 30.86 4.79 23.19
C TYR A 9 31.37 4.23 21.84
N PRO A 10 31.08 2.96 21.51
CA PRO A 10 31.70 2.28 20.37
C PRO A 10 31.33 2.91 19.00
N PHE A 11 30.22 3.66 18.94
CA PHE A 11 29.76 4.30 17.72
C PHE A 11 30.18 5.78 17.58
N ARG A 12 31.01 6.31 18.51
CA ARG A 12 31.43 7.72 18.53
C ARG A 12 32.05 8.21 17.20
N LYS A 13 32.75 7.32 16.49
CA LYS A 13 33.40 7.61 15.21
C LYS A 13 32.63 7.08 13.99
N TYR A 14 31.52 6.40 14.24
CA TYR A 14 30.75 5.79 13.15
C TYR A 14 29.79 6.80 12.51
N LYS A 15 30.06 7.19 11.26
CA LYS A 15 29.15 8.02 10.48
C LYS A 15 28.33 7.13 9.57
N PHE A 16 27.01 7.08 9.79
CA PHE A 16 26.10 6.42 8.88
C PHE A 16 26.14 7.11 7.49
N LYS A 17 26.54 6.38 6.46
CA LYS A 17 26.41 6.88 5.10
C LYS A 17 24.92 6.99 4.77
N LYS A 18 24.43 8.21 4.49
CA LYS A 18 23.10 8.41 3.95
C LYS A 18 23.05 7.81 2.54
N VAL A 19 22.49 6.63 2.40
CA VAL A 19 22.20 6.05 1.08
C VAL A 19 20.93 6.70 0.55
N ARG A 20 20.96 7.22 -0.69
CA ARG A 20 19.75 7.71 -1.36
C ARG A 20 18.75 6.57 -1.46
N THR A 21 17.55 6.78 -0.96
CA THR A 21 16.44 5.83 -1.11
C THR A 21 16.13 5.70 -2.60
N LYS A 22 16.08 4.46 -3.10
CA LYS A 22 15.63 4.20 -4.48
C LYS A 22 14.21 4.73 -4.67
N TYR A 23 13.94 5.31 -5.81
CA TYR A 23 12.58 5.67 -6.23
C TYR A 23 11.73 4.40 -6.30
N ARG A 24 10.57 4.40 -5.67
CA ARG A 24 9.72 3.21 -5.48
C ARG A 24 8.25 3.50 -5.78
N SER A 25 7.99 4.36 -6.75
CA SER A 25 6.64 4.67 -7.21
C SER A 25 6.53 4.38 -8.70
N LEU A 26 5.31 4.12 -9.13
CA LEU A 26 4.92 4.02 -10.52
C LEU A 26 4.38 5.37 -10.99
N THR A 27 4.60 5.71 -12.25
CA THR A 27 3.84 6.78 -12.92
C THR A 27 2.39 6.31 -13.15
N VAL A 28 1.49 7.24 -13.47
CA VAL A 28 0.10 6.88 -13.77
C VAL A 28 0.00 5.90 -14.96
N ASP A 29 0.84 6.07 -15.98
CA ASP A 29 0.86 5.18 -17.16
C ASP A 29 1.42 3.81 -16.84
N GLU A 30 2.46 3.71 -16.01
CA GLU A 30 2.97 2.44 -15.50
C GLU A 30 1.93 1.72 -14.63
N LEU A 31 1.16 2.48 -13.85
CA LEU A 31 0.08 1.93 -13.03
C LEU A 31 -1.05 1.39 -13.93
N ARG A 32 -1.44 2.14 -14.97
CA ARG A 32 -2.40 1.66 -16.00
C ARG A 32 -1.88 0.43 -16.71
N MET A 33 -0.61 0.43 -17.12
CA MET A 33 0.04 -0.73 -17.73
C MET A 33 -0.05 -1.98 -16.83
N LEU A 34 0.26 -1.85 -15.53
CA LEU A 34 0.15 -2.95 -14.57
C LEU A 34 -1.29 -3.45 -14.42
N ARG A 35 -2.27 -2.53 -14.38
CA ARG A 35 -3.71 -2.85 -14.24
C ARG A 35 -4.22 -3.68 -15.41
N ASP A 36 -3.86 -3.26 -16.61
CA ASP A 36 -4.45 -3.73 -17.86
C ASP A 36 -3.61 -4.83 -18.54
N TYR A 37 -2.42 -5.16 -17.97
CA TYR A 37 -1.56 -6.18 -18.53
C TYR A 37 -2.22 -7.56 -18.52
N PRO A 38 -2.22 -8.30 -19.66
CA PRO A 38 -2.77 -9.64 -19.73
C PRO A 38 -2.03 -10.58 -18.78
N CYS A 39 -2.72 -11.11 -17.80
CA CYS A 39 -2.15 -12.01 -16.82
C CYS A 39 -3.08 -13.19 -16.51
N SER A 40 -2.54 -14.24 -15.90
CA SER A 40 -3.32 -15.39 -15.46
C SER A 40 -4.33 -15.00 -14.36
N LYS A 41 -5.37 -15.83 -14.19
CA LYS A 41 -6.33 -15.62 -13.09
C LYS A 41 -5.67 -15.54 -11.72
N GLU A 42 -4.60 -16.31 -11.52
CA GLU A 42 -3.85 -16.29 -10.25
C GLU A 42 -3.06 -14.98 -10.07
N GLN A 43 -2.37 -14.52 -11.10
CA GLN A 43 -1.67 -13.23 -11.04
C GLN A 43 -2.65 -12.07 -10.84
N LYS A 44 -3.81 -12.10 -11.52
CA LYS A 44 -4.83 -11.04 -11.44
C LYS A 44 -5.32 -10.81 -10.00
N LYS A 45 -5.47 -11.87 -9.20
CA LYS A 45 -5.84 -11.73 -7.78
C LYS A 45 -4.87 -10.83 -7.02
N TYR A 46 -3.58 -10.95 -7.29
CA TYR A 46 -2.55 -10.18 -6.60
C TYR A 46 -2.36 -8.78 -7.19
N VAL A 47 -2.59 -8.61 -8.50
CA VAL A 47 -2.72 -7.28 -9.10
C VAL A 47 -3.89 -6.55 -8.47
N ASP A 48 -5.04 -7.17 -8.39
CA ASP A 48 -6.24 -6.59 -7.78
C ASP A 48 -6.02 -6.26 -6.28
N LEU A 49 -5.29 -7.11 -5.55
CA LEU A 49 -4.92 -6.82 -4.17
C LEU A 49 -4.00 -5.60 -4.05
N PHE A 50 -3.02 -5.45 -4.97
CA PHE A 50 -2.16 -4.26 -5.04
C PHE A 50 -2.99 -3.00 -5.32
N PHE A 51 -3.95 -3.08 -6.25
CA PHE A 51 -4.84 -1.96 -6.56
C PHE A 51 -5.82 -1.66 -5.42
N LEU A 52 -6.33 -2.67 -4.72
CA LEU A 52 -7.13 -2.44 -3.52
C LEU A 52 -6.34 -1.68 -2.46
N MET A 53 -5.08 -2.06 -2.23
CA MET A 53 -4.20 -1.32 -1.32
C MET A 53 -3.99 0.13 -1.80
N PHE A 54 -3.82 0.35 -3.09
CA PHE A 54 -3.69 1.68 -3.69
C PHE A 54 -4.97 2.52 -3.49
N TYR A 55 -6.14 1.98 -3.80
CA TYR A 55 -7.44 2.66 -3.63
C TYR A 55 -7.76 2.97 -2.16
N LEU A 56 -7.19 2.22 -1.24
CA LEU A 56 -7.24 2.47 0.20
C LEU A 56 -6.03 3.30 0.69
N ILE A 57 -5.63 4.30 -0.11
CA ILE A 57 -4.56 5.28 0.25
C ILE A 57 -3.21 4.60 0.54
N GLY A 58 -2.90 3.54 -0.16
CA GLY A 58 -1.68 2.77 0.07
C GLY A 58 -1.63 2.15 1.47
N ILE A 59 -2.73 1.58 1.93
CA ILE A 59 -2.81 0.86 3.21
C ILE A 59 -1.73 -0.22 3.31
N ASN A 60 -1.15 -0.41 4.49
CA ASN A 60 -0.20 -1.50 4.68
C ASN A 60 -0.89 -2.87 4.65
N ALA A 61 -0.21 -3.86 4.10
CA ALA A 61 -0.72 -5.23 4.08
C ALA A 61 -0.98 -5.78 5.49
N ALA A 62 -0.17 -5.39 6.48
CA ALA A 62 -0.35 -5.76 7.89
C ALA A 62 -1.63 -5.18 8.52
N ASP A 63 -2.18 -4.10 7.95
CA ASP A 63 -3.43 -3.51 8.40
C ASP A 63 -4.61 -4.06 7.59
N LEU A 64 -4.47 -4.22 6.27
CA LEU A 64 -5.55 -4.67 5.38
C LEU A 64 -5.85 -6.16 5.48
N LEU A 65 -4.81 -7.01 5.45
CA LEU A 65 -5.01 -8.46 5.32
C LEU A 65 -5.71 -9.09 6.54
N PRO A 66 -5.37 -8.71 7.80
CA PRO A 66 -6.09 -9.21 8.96
C PRO A 66 -7.39 -8.47 9.25
N ALA A 67 -7.75 -7.44 8.46
CA ALA A 67 -8.96 -6.65 8.70
C ALA A 67 -10.21 -7.53 8.71
N LYS A 68 -11.13 -7.25 9.64
CA LYS A 68 -12.40 -7.95 9.81
C LYS A 68 -13.55 -7.18 9.15
N LYS A 69 -14.63 -7.88 8.82
CA LYS A 69 -15.83 -7.28 8.21
C LYS A 69 -16.47 -6.19 9.08
N ASN A 70 -16.44 -6.36 10.41
CA ASN A 70 -17.01 -5.39 11.34
C ASN A 70 -16.23 -4.08 11.43
N GLN A 71 -15.03 -4.02 10.84
CA GLN A 71 -14.26 -2.79 10.70
C GLN A 71 -14.74 -1.92 9.52
N VAL A 72 -15.68 -2.42 8.72
CA VAL A 72 -16.34 -1.61 7.69
C VAL A 72 -17.64 -1.05 8.26
N TYR A 73 -17.66 0.27 8.45
CA TYR A 73 -18.81 1.00 8.98
C TYR A 73 -19.14 2.22 8.12
N LYS A 74 -20.40 2.39 7.75
CA LYS A 74 -20.89 3.51 6.91
C LYS A 74 -20.03 3.80 5.68
N GLY A 75 -19.58 2.74 4.97
CA GLY A 75 -18.76 2.87 3.76
C GLY A 75 -17.31 3.30 4.03
N ARG A 76 -16.82 3.09 5.25
CA ARG A 76 -15.45 3.37 5.64
C ARG A 76 -14.80 2.15 6.25
N LEU A 77 -13.51 1.95 6.00
CA LEU A 77 -12.67 0.99 6.70
C LEU A 77 -12.04 1.70 7.90
N GLU A 78 -12.40 1.26 9.10
CA GLU A 78 -11.93 1.82 10.36
C GLU A 78 -11.05 0.82 11.09
N TYR A 79 -9.83 1.22 11.44
CA TYR A 79 -8.86 0.33 12.07
C TYR A 79 -7.80 1.11 12.85
N ASP A 80 -7.20 0.45 13.83
CA ASP A 80 -6.01 0.95 14.50
C ASP A 80 -4.77 0.45 13.76
N ARG A 81 -3.89 1.36 13.38
CA ARG A 81 -2.69 1.05 12.62
C ARG A 81 -1.76 0.15 13.44
N ALA A 82 -1.46 -1.04 12.96
CA ALA A 82 -0.65 -2.05 13.66
C ALA A 82 0.71 -1.52 14.16
N LYS A 83 1.35 -0.62 13.39
CA LYS A 83 2.65 -0.05 13.76
C LYS A 83 2.60 1.01 14.86
N THR A 84 1.53 1.79 14.97
CA THR A 84 1.49 3.02 15.80
C THR A 84 0.31 3.08 16.76
N GLY A 85 -0.65 2.17 16.66
CA GLY A 85 -1.90 2.20 17.44
C GLY A 85 -2.80 3.40 17.14
N LYS A 86 -2.51 4.18 16.09
CA LYS A 86 -3.34 5.34 15.73
C LYS A 86 -4.58 4.91 14.99
N PRO A 87 -5.77 5.46 15.31
CA PRO A 87 -6.99 5.19 14.58
C PRO A 87 -6.94 5.76 13.16
N TYR A 88 -7.44 4.98 12.22
CA TYR A 88 -7.57 5.32 10.81
C TYR A 88 -8.98 5.08 10.34
N SER A 89 -9.46 5.96 9.45
CA SER A 89 -10.73 5.83 8.78
C SER A 89 -10.54 6.17 7.32
N ILE A 90 -10.69 5.19 6.43
CA ILE A 90 -10.54 5.35 4.99
C ILE A 90 -11.89 5.15 4.31
N LYS A 91 -12.35 6.12 3.53
CA LYS A 91 -13.54 5.98 2.70
C LYS A 91 -13.31 4.91 1.65
N ILE A 92 -14.22 3.95 1.55
CA ILE A 92 -14.19 2.90 0.55
C ILE A 92 -14.82 3.46 -0.72
N GLU A 93 -13.99 3.79 -1.69
CA GLU A 93 -14.45 4.25 -3.01
C GLU A 93 -15.00 3.07 -3.83
N PRO A 94 -15.84 3.31 -4.87
CA PRO A 94 -16.50 2.24 -5.63
C PRO A 94 -15.53 1.19 -6.20
N GLU A 95 -14.33 1.62 -6.64
CA GLU A 95 -13.31 0.72 -7.17
C GLU A 95 -12.77 -0.22 -6.08
N ALA A 96 -12.56 0.30 -4.88
CA ALA A 96 -12.16 -0.51 -3.72
C ALA A 96 -13.28 -1.46 -3.30
N GLN A 97 -14.53 -0.98 -3.28
CA GLN A 97 -15.69 -1.80 -2.92
C GLN A 97 -15.86 -2.98 -3.89
N ALA A 98 -15.72 -2.75 -5.20
CA ALA A 98 -15.80 -3.81 -6.20
C ALA A 98 -14.76 -4.93 -5.98
N LEU A 99 -13.55 -4.56 -5.56
CA LEU A 99 -12.50 -5.53 -5.25
C LEU A 99 -12.74 -6.24 -3.91
N ILE A 100 -13.25 -5.54 -2.90
CA ILE A 100 -13.66 -6.14 -1.63
C ILE A 100 -14.75 -7.18 -1.86
N ASP A 101 -15.77 -6.85 -2.65
CA ASP A 101 -16.87 -7.76 -2.96
C ASP A 101 -16.40 -8.97 -3.76
N LYS A 102 -15.50 -8.76 -4.73
CA LYS A 102 -14.90 -9.83 -5.53
C LYS A 102 -14.08 -10.81 -4.72
N TYR A 103 -13.39 -10.34 -3.68
CA TYR A 103 -12.48 -11.13 -2.86
C TYR A 103 -12.96 -11.27 -1.41
N LYS A 104 -14.25 -11.17 -1.19
CA LYS A 104 -14.88 -11.24 0.13
C LYS A 104 -14.52 -12.50 0.88
N GLY A 105 -14.09 -12.34 2.13
CA GLY A 105 -13.78 -13.44 3.04
C GLY A 105 -15.02 -13.95 3.81
N THR A 106 -14.82 -14.96 4.62
CA THR A 106 -15.82 -15.48 5.58
C THR A 106 -15.70 -14.77 6.92
N GLU A 107 -14.54 -14.82 7.54
CA GLU A 107 -14.23 -14.15 8.81
C GLU A 107 -13.57 -12.80 8.60
N HIS A 108 -12.56 -12.74 7.70
CA HIS A 108 -11.86 -11.53 7.36
C HIS A 108 -12.62 -10.73 6.29
N LEU A 109 -12.23 -9.48 6.11
CA LEU A 109 -12.72 -8.64 5.02
C LEU A 109 -12.45 -9.30 3.66
N LEU A 110 -11.24 -9.86 3.50
CA LEU A 110 -10.77 -10.53 2.30
C LEU A 110 -10.49 -12.01 2.58
N TYR A 111 -10.84 -12.90 1.66
CA TYR A 111 -10.66 -14.34 1.78
C TYR A 111 -9.20 -14.80 1.91
N PHE A 112 -8.23 -13.95 1.57
CA PHE A 112 -6.82 -14.33 1.60
C PHE A 112 -6.37 -14.85 2.95
N CYS A 113 -6.75 -14.21 4.06
CA CYS A 113 -6.41 -14.66 5.40
C CYS A 113 -7.33 -15.76 5.95
N ASP A 114 -8.48 -15.97 5.34
CA ASP A 114 -9.33 -17.15 5.64
C ASP A 114 -8.75 -18.43 5.02
N THR A 115 -8.02 -18.29 3.89
CA THR A 115 -7.44 -19.41 3.14
C THR A 115 -6.01 -19.72 3.57
N PHE A 116 -5.22 -18.70 3.89
CA PHE A 116 -3.82 -18.84 4.23
C PHE A 116 -3.60 -18.55 5.71
N LYS A 117 -2.78 -19.38 6.38
CA LYS A 117 -2.58 -19.34 7.84
C LYS A 117 -2.03 -18.00 8.36
N THR A 118 -1.23 -17.27 7.55
CA THR A 118 -0.61 -16.01 7.98
C THR A 118 -0.66 -14.97 6.88
N TYR A 119 -0.71 -13.70 7.27
CA TYR A 119 -0.67 -12.60 6.32
C TYR A 119 0.69 -12.47 5.62
N GLU A 120 1.78 -12.89 6.26
CA GLU A 120 3.12 -12.91 5.69
C GLU A 120 3.22 -13.82 4.48
N TYR A 121 2.52 -14.96 4.50
CA TYR A 121 2.45 -15.84 3.35
C TYR A 121 1.76 -15.16 2.16
N VAL A 122 0.64 -14.47 2.40
CA VAL A 122 -0.07 -13.69 1.36
C VAL A 122 0.84 -12.60 0.83
N LEU A 123 1.56 -11.91 1.70
CA LEU A 123 2.50 -10.85 1.35
C LEU A 123 3.65 -11.34 0.49
N HIS A 124 4.23 -12.48 0.83
CA HIS A 124 5.29 -13.12 0.03
C HIS A 124 4.76 -13.49 -1.36
N ARG A 125 3.57 -14.10 -1.43
CA ARG A 125 2.93 -14.44 -2.71
C ARG A 125 2.60 -13.20 -3.53
N LEU A 126 2.09 -12.14 -2.93
CA LEU A 126 1.85 -10.85 -3.60
C LEU A 126 3.13 -10.35 -4.27
N GLY A 127 4.24 -10.27 -3.54
CA GLY A 127 5.51 -9.85 -4.10
C GLY A 127 5.99 -10.74 -5.25
N LYS A 128 5.86 -12.07 -5.11
CA LYS A 128 6.22 -13.03 -6.16
C LYS A 128 5.34 -12.88 -7.41
N MET A 129 4.03 -12.74 -7.23
CA MET A 129 3.09 -12.62 -8.36
C MET A 129 3.27 -11.31 -9.10
N LEU A 130 3.43 -10.18 -8.42
CA LEU A 130 3.70 -8.89 -9.08
C LEU A 130 4.98 -8.94 -9.92
N LYS A 131 6.04 -9.55 -9.42
CA LYS A 131 7.32 -9.72 -10.14
C LYS A 131 7.25 -10.74 -11.28
N SER A 132 6.20 -11.54 -11.36
CA SER A 132 5.99 -12.50 -12.45
C SER A 132 5.15 -11.95 -13.61
N ILE A 133 4.78 -10.65 -13.56
CA ILE A 133 3.99 -9.99 -14.60
C ILE A 133 4.94 -9.38 -15.63
N GLY A 134 4.79 -9.78 -16.88
CA GLY A 134 5.60 -9.29 -17.98
C GLY A 134 5.65 -10.26 -19.15
N PRO A 135 6.28 -9.87 -20.27
CA PRO A 135 6.50 -10.74 -21.39
C PRO A 135 7.36 -11.94 -21.00
N TYR A 136 7.21 -13.02 -21.73
CA TYR A 136 8.01 -14.23 -21.51
C TYR A 136 8.56 -14.77 -22.80
N THR A 137 9.70 -15.44 -22.70
CA THR A 137 10.30 -16.24 -23.76
C THR A 137 10.26 -17.72 -23.38
N ILE A 138 10.15 -18.57 -24.37
CA ILE A 138 10.26 -20.03 -24.18
C ILE A 138 11.67 -20.42 -24.65
N GLU A 139 12.49 -20.84 -23.70
CA GLU A 139 13.86 -21.34 -23.97
C GLU A 139 13.84 -22.77 -24.49
N LYS A 140 15.03 -23.24 -24.90
CA LYS A 140 15.23 -24.66 -25.22
C LYS A 140 14.74 -25.54 -24.07
N HIS A 141 14.06 -26.64 -24.39
CA HIS A 141 13.38 -27.53 -23.43
C HIS A 141 12.10 -27.01 -22.79
N GLY A 142 11.46 -26.01 -23.39
CA GLY A 142 10.13 -25.51 -22.91
C GLY A 142 10.18 -24.70 -21.62
N LYS A 143 11.34 -24.32 -21.12
CA LYS A 143 11.48 -23.48 -19.94
C LYS A 143 10.98 -22.05 -20.24
N LYS A 144 10.03 -21.60 -19.45
CA LYS A 144 9.47 -20.25 -19.53
C LYS A 144 10.30 -19.28 -18.70
N THR A 145 10.90 -18.27 -19.34
CA THR A 145 11.62 -17.18 -18.68
C THR A 145 10.82 -15.90 -18.83
N ILE A 146 10.45 -15.29 -17.71
CA ILE A 146 9.63 -14.05 -17.63
C ILE A 146 10.59 -12.87 -17.48
N THR A 147 10.35 -11.81 -18.27
CA THR A 147 10.96 -10.51 -18.06
C THR A 147 9.95 -9.64 -17.32
N PRO A 148 10.11 -9.38 -16.00
CA PRO A 148 9.15 -8.61 -15.23
C PRO A 148 8.98 -7.20 -15.77
N LEU A 149 7.73 -6.66 -15.81
CA LEU A 149 7.48 -5.24 -16.10
C LEU A 149 8.21 -4.34 -15.09
N PHE A 150 8.16 -4.72 -13.81
CA PHE A 150 8.76 -3.99 -12.71
C PHE A 150 9.53 -4.95 -11.80
N PRO A 151 10.83 -5.19 -12.04
CA PRO A 151 11.62 -6.21 -11.32
C PRO A 151 11.69 -5.97 -9.80
N ASP A 152 11.71 -4.71 -9.39
CA ASP A 152 11.84 -4.30 -7.99
C ASP A 152 10.49 -4.06 -7.27
N ILE A 153 9.36 -4.25 -7.97
CA ILE A 153 8.04 -3.96 -7.42
C ILE A 153 7.76 -4.75 -6.14
N SER A 154 7.19 -4.07 -5.17
CA SER A 154 6.69 -4.65 -3.94
C SER A 154 5.33 -4.05 -3.59
N GLN A 155 4.61 -4.66 -2.66
CA GLN A 155 3.33 -4.12 -2.16
C GLN A 155 3.46 -2.69 -1.65
N TYR A 156 4.63 -2.32 -1.13
CA TYR A 156 4.84 -0.98 -0.58
C TYR A 156 4.87 0.12 -1.65
N TRP A 157 5.06 -0.25 -2.92
CA TRP A 157 5.02 0.69 -4.03
C TRP A 157 3.63 1.31 -4.20
N CYS A 158 2.54 0.63 -3.86
CA CYS A 158 1.20 1.22 -3.93
C CYS A 158 1.10 2.50 -3.08
N ARG A 159 1.73 2.50 -1.89
CA ARG A 159 1.76 3.65 -0.99
C ARG A 159 2.63 4.79 -1.49
N HIS A 160 3.82 4.46 -1.99
CA HIS A 160 4.69 5.46 -2.62
C HIS A 160 4.05 6.07 -3.86
N THR A 161 3.44 5.23 -4.71
CA THR A 161 2.72 5.67 -5.91
C THR A 161 1.59 6.62 -5.54
N TRP A 162 0.75 6.27 -4.57
CA TRP A 162 -0.32 7.15 -4.13
C TRP A 162 0.23 8.52 -3.69
N ALA A 163 1.27 8.53 -2.86
CA ALA A 163 1.87 9.79 -2.37
C ALA A 163 2.54 10.62 -3.49
N THR A 164 3.15 9.95 -4.47
CA THR A 164 3.78 10.61 -5.63
C THR A 164 2.72 11.26 -6.52
N LEU A 165 1.67 10.51 -6.89
CA LEU A 165 0.56 11.03 -7.70
C LEU A 165 -0.20 12.15 -6.96
N ALA A 166 -0.33 12.07 -5.64
CA ALA A 166 -0.87 13.15 -4.84
C ALA A 166 -0.06 14.45 -5.00
N GLY A 167 1.29 14.33 -5.01
CA GLY A 167 2.17 15.46 -5.25
C GLY A 167 2.07 16.01 -6.68
N GLU A 168 1.95 15.15 -7.69
CA GLU A 168 1.77 15.51 -9.10
C GLU A 168 0.44 16.24 -9.35
N LEU A 169 -0.59 15.93 -8.56
CA LEU A 169 -1.90 16.56 -8.62
C LEU A 169 -2.05 17.79 -7.72
N ASP A 170 -0.92 18.33 -7.24
CA ASP A 170 -0.87 19.51 -6.36
C ASP A 170 -1.72 19.39 -5.08
N ILE A 171 -1.86 18.15 -4.56
CA ILE A 171 -2.51 17.94 -3.27
C ILE A 171 -1.60 18.50 -2.17
N PRO A 172 -2.14 19.33 -1.24
CA PRO A 172 -1.35 19.94 -0.18
C PRO A 172 -0.56 18.90 0.65
N LYS A 173 0.69 19.21 0.97
CA LYS A 173 1.58 18.32 1.73
C LYS A 173 1.00 17.90 3.07
N GLU A 174 0.23 18.76 3.71
CA GLU A 174 -0.49 18.49 4.96
C GLU A 174 -1.55 17.42 4.77
N THR A 175 -2.30 17.47 3.65
CA THR A 175 -3.30 16.46 3.30
C THR A 175 -2.61 15.12 3.00
N ILE A 176 -1.51 15.12 2.26
CA ILE A 176 -0.71 13.91 1.99
C ILE A 176 -0.17 13.33 3.30
N ALA A 177 0.40 14.15 4.19
CA ALA A 177 0.91 13.71 5.48
C ALA A 177 -0.21 13.11 6.36
N ALA A 178 -1.38 13.75 6.42
CA ALA A 178 -2.55 13.24 7.13
C ALA A 178 -3.00 11.88 6.55
N ALA A 179 -3.11 11.77 5.23
CA ALA A 179 -3.47 10.53 4.53
C ALA A 179 -2.46 9.40 4.79
N MET A 180 -1.16 9.75 4.86
CA MET A 180 -0.08 8.81 5.19
C MET A 180 0.03 8.55 6.70
N GLY A 181 -0.67 9.29 7.56
CA GLY A 181 -0.58 9.20 9.01
C GLY A 181 0.78 9.54 9.56
N HIS A 182 1.41 10.51 8.95
CA HIS A 182 2.63 11.08 9.48
C HIS A 182 2.29 12.13 10.54
N ASP A 183 3.01 12.13 11.66
CA ASP A 183 2.88 13.17 12.67
C ASP A 183 3.37 14.52 12.11
N MET A 184 2.50 15.50 12.14
CA MET A 184 2.83 16.88 11.78
C MET A 184 3.51 17.65 12.92
N GLY A 185 4.03 16.94 13.92
CA GLY A 185 4.89 17.49 14.96
C GLY A 185 4.24 18.44 15.97
N ASN A 186 2.92 18.69 15.93
CA ASN A 186 2.26 19.60 16.84
C ASN A 186 0.96 19.00 17.41
N PRO A 187 0.89 18.69 18.74
CA PRO A 187 -0.30 18.11 19.38
C PRO A 187 -1.55 18.99 19.28
N THR A 188 -1.37 20.30 19.19
CA THR A 188 -2.47 21.27 19.05
C THR A 188 -3.20 21.13 17.71
N THR A 189 -2.54 20.56 16.70
CA THR A 189 -3.12 20.29 15.38
C THR A 189 -4.12 19.13 15.41
N ALA A 190 -4.08 18.29 16.44
CA ALA A 190 -5.00 17.15 16.59
C ALA A 190 -6.47 17.58 16.70
N ILE A 191 -6.75 18.77 17.21
CA ILE A 191 -8.10 19.34 17.33
C ILE A 191 -8.71 19.66 15.96
N TYR A 192 -7.86 19.90 14.95
CA TYR A 192 -8.27 20.19 13.56
C TYR A 192 -8.40 18.93 12.69
N ILE A 193 -8.19 17.73 13.24
CA ILE A 193 -8.14 16.45 12.49
C ILE A 193 -9.49 16.11 11.84
N ASN A 194 -10.62 16.46 12.45
CA ASN A 194 -11.94 16.25 11.83
C ASN A 194 -12.13 17.04 10.53
N PHE A 195 -11.43 18.18 10.39
CA PHE A 195 -11.48 18.98 9.16
C PHE A 195 -10.65 18.34 8.01
N ASN A 196 -9.67 17.52 8.37
CA ASN A 196 -8.77 16.91 7.39
C ASN A 196 -9.34 15.66 6.71
N GLN A 197 -10.29 14.94 7.31
CA GLN A 197 -10.78 13.68 6.76
C GLN A 197 -11.50 13.87 5.42
N LYS A 198 -12.33 14.90 5.29
CA LYS A 198 -12.98 15.24 4.01
C LYS A 198 -11.95 15.55 2.92
N LYS A 199 -10.90 16.31 3.24
CA LYS A 199 -9.82 16.63 2.29
C LYS A 199 -9.06 15.39 1.86
N VAL A 200 -8.83 14.44 2.77
CA VAL A 200 -8.19 13.15 2.45
C VAL A 200 -9.07 12.33 1.52
N ASP A 201 -10.39 12.28 1.76
CA ASP A 201 -11.34 11.58 0.91
C ASP A 201 -11.41 12.19 -0.51
N GLU A 202 -11.46 13.52 -0.60
CA GLU A 202 -11.43 14.26 -1.86
C GLU A 202 -10.11 14.05 -2.62
N ALA A 203 -8.99 14.06 -1.91
CA ALA A 203 -7.67 13.78 -2.49
C ALA A 203 -7.60 12.35 -3.04
N ASN A 204 -8.08 11.35 -2.29
CA ASN A 204 -8.12 9.97 -2.74
C ASN A 204 -9.00 9.82 -3.99
N ARG A 205 -10.18 10.44 -4.02
CA ARG A 205 -11.05 10.42 -5.19
C ARG A 205 -10.37 11.03 -6.42
N LYS A 206 -9.73 12.19 -6.27
CA LYS A 206 -8.98 12.87 -7.35
C LYS A 206 -7.89 11.98 -7.94
N ILE A 207 -7.14 11.26 -7.11
CA ILE A 207 -6.09 10.33 -7.57
C ILE A 207 -6.67 9.13 -8.30
N ILE A 208 -7.80 8.58 -7.82
CA ILE A 208 -8.47 7.46 -8.48
C ILE A 208 -9.06 7.90 -9.82
N ASP A 209 -9.66 9.09 -9.88
CA ASP A 209 -10.18 9.66 -11.13
C ASP A 209 -9.04 9.85 -12.14
N PHE A 210 -7.92 10.42 -11.72
CA PHE A 210 -6.73 10.58 -12.57
C PHE A 210 -6.21 9.25 -13.13
N LEU A 211 -6.23 8.19 -12.33
CA LEU A 211 -5.88 6.85 -12.83
C LEU A 211 -6.88 6.36 -13.88
N ASN A 212 -8.17 6.69 -13.74
CA ASN A 212 -9.25 6.21 -14.60
C ASN A 212 -9.50 7.09 -15.85
N GLU A 213 -8.94 8.29 -15.91
CA GLU A 213 -8.94 9.12 -17.12
C GLU A 213 -8.28 8.36 -18.29
N LYS A 214 -8.85 8.52 -19.51
CA LYS A 214 -8.37 7.84 -20.73
C LYS A 214 -7.31 8.68 -21.43
#